data_9c06a7e0c89aa098f8f5ef6f6fadf127
#
_entry.id   9c06a7e0c89aa098f8f5ef6f6fadf127
#
_cell.length_a   1.000
_cell.length_b   1.000
_cell.length_c   1.000
_cell.angle_alpha   90.00
_cell.angle_beta   90.00
_cell.angle_gamma   90.00
#
_symmetry.space_group_name_H-M   'P 1'
#
loop_
_entity.id
_entity.type
_entity.pdbx_description
1 polymer ?
#
loop_
_entity_poly.entity_id
_entity_poly.type
_entity_poly.pdbx_seq_one_letter_code
_entity_poly.pdbx_strand_id
1 'polypeptide(L)'
;MDVMKRLAAAAVVPVVVLENVADAVPCAKAMVAGGVDVMEITFRTAAAADSIRAVAAECPDMLVGAGTIVNLDQCKLAVECGAKFIVSPGFDEEVVAWCVENGIACCPGCVTPTEIMAAKKLGLNCVKFFPANVYGGLKAIKALSGPFVGMKFIPTGGVSTENIGEFIATPVIHAVGGSWVCPKADIEANNWEKITKLCKDARMAALGFEVAHVGINCADGEEAMAVAQQFSDAFGFGIKDGNSSIFASNGVEVLKSMYLGKNGHIAIRTNSIALALPVLEKAGFAVDMETAKMKGDRINAVYLKNEIGNFAVHLLQK
;
A
#
# COMPACT_ATOMS: atom_id res chain seq x y z
N MET A 1 -7.48 -9.61 -13.21
CA MET A 1 -7.41 -8.35 -12.43
C MET A 1 -6.45 -7.41 -13.13
N ASP A 2 -6.76 -6.12 -13.22
CA ASP A 2 -5.89 -5.07 -13.79
C ASP A 2 -4.54 -5.04 -13.07
N VAL A 3 -3.44 -5.01 -13.83
CA VAL A 3 -2.06 -5.02 -13.31
C VAL A 3 -1.83 -3.85 -12.35
N MET A 4 -2.24 -2.65 -12.73
CA MET A 4 -2.05 -1.46 -11.87
C MET A 4 -2.84 -1.58 -10.56
N LYS A 5 -4.06 -2.09 -10.59
CA LYS A 5 -4.82 -2.37 -9.36
C LYS A 5 -4.13 -3.40 -8.47
N ARG A 6 -3.47 -4.39 -9.07
CA ARG A 6 -2.74 -5.40 -8.32
C ARG A 6 -1.48 -4.83 -7.67
N LEU A 7 -0.74 -3.95 -8.37
CA LEU A 7 0.39 -3.22 -7.79
C LEU A 7 -0.04 -2.37 -6.57
N ALA A 8 -1.17 -1.65 -6.69
CA ALA A 8 -1.71 -0.87 -5.59
C ALA A 8 -2.14 -1.75 -4.39
N ALA A 9 -2.79 -2.89 -4.65
CA ALA A 9 -3.22 -3.81 -3.60
C ALA A 9 -2.07 -4.50 -2.87
N ALA A 10 -0.93 -4.68 -3.53
CA ALA A 10 0.28 -5.20 -2.92
C ALA A 10 0.93 -4.19 -1.97
N ALA A 11 0.76 -2.90 -2.20
CA ALA A 11 1.40 -1.76 -1.52
C ALA A 11 2.92 -1.69 -1.70
N VAL A 12 3.61 -2.83 -1.74
CA VAL A 12 5.06 -2.95 -1.93
C VAL A 12 5.33 -3.67 -3.23
N VAL A 13 6.18 -3.10 -4.07
CA VAL A 13 6.75 -3.72 -5.27
C VAL A 13 8.22 -4.04 -5.00
N PRO A 14 8.55 -5.28 -4.63
CA PRO A 14 9.92 -5.67 -4.37
C PRO A 14 10.80 -5.51 -5.61
N VAL A 15 11.93 -4.80 -5.45
CA VAL A 15 12.96 -4.63 -6.48
C VAL A 15 14.01 -5.72 -6.29
N VAL A 16 13.94 -6.75 -7.12
CA VAL A 16 14.69 -8.01 -6.97
C VAL A 16 15.89 -8.04 -7.90
N VAL A 17 17.06 -8.37 -7.35
CA VAL A 17 18.29 -8.60 -8.10
C VAL A 17 18.66 -10.07 -7.94
N LEU A 18 18.64 -10.83 -9.02
CA LEU A 18 18.94 -12.26 -9.06
C LEU A 18 20.22 -12.49 -9.86
N GLU A 19 21.20 -13.15 -9.27
CA GLU A 19 22.42 -13.58 -9.99
C GLU A 19 22.22 -14.97 -10.60
N ASN A 20 21.38 -15.82 -9.98
CA ASN A 20 21.10 -17.17 -10.43
C ASN A 20 19.61 -17.35 -10.70
N VAL A 21 19.27 -17.97 -11.81
CA VAL A 21 17.87 -18.31 -12.17
C VAL A 21 17.23 -19.25 -11.14
N ALA A 22 18.02 -20.15 -10.54
CA ALA A 22 17.53 -21.11 -9.56
C ALA A 22 16.92 -20.45 -8.31
N ASP A 23 17.32 -19.20 -7.99
CA ASP A 23 16.81 -18.47 -6.83
C ASP A 23 15.44 -17.79 -7.10
N ALA A 24 15.05 -17.67 -8.36
CA ALA A 24 13.87 -16.89 -8.76
C ALA A 24 12.56 -17.45 -8.19
N VAL A 25 12.30 -18.73 -8.39
CA VAL A 25 11.07 -19.42 -7.93
C VAL A 25 11.01 -19.51 -6.41
N PRO A 26 12.06 -19.92 -5.67
CA PRO A 26 12.08 -19.89 -4.22
C PRO A 26 11.83 -18.49 -3.64
N CYS A 27 12.47 -17.45 -4.21
CA CYS A 27 12.27 -16.07 -3.81
C CYS A 27 10.80 -15.63 -4.00
N ALA A 28 10.20 -15.91 -5.17
CA ALA A 28 8.80 -15.61 -5.45
C ALA A 28 7.85 -16.31 -4.46
N LYS A 29 8.07 -17.60 -4.16
CA LYS A 29 7.28 -18.36 -3.19
C LYS A 29 7.40 -17.79 -1.78
N ALA A 30 8.59 -17.39 -1.35
CA ALA A 30 8.82 -16.75 -0.06
C ALA A 30 8.07 -15.41 0.06
N MET A 31 8.05 -14.59 -1.01
CA MET A 31 7.29 -13.33 -1.04
C MET A 31 5.79 -13.56 -0.95
N VAL A 32 5.25 -14.51 -1.73
CA VAL A 32 3.82 -14.88 -1.69
C VAL A 32 3.42 -15.36 -0.29
N ALA A 33 4.25 -16.18 0.35
CA ALA A 33 4.03 -16.63 1.73
C ALA A 33 4.03 -15.47 2.74
N GLY A 34 4.79 -14.39 2.47
CA GLY A 34 4.77 -13.12 3.21
C GLY A 34 3.62 -12.18 2.84
N GLY A 35 2.74 -12.58 1.92
CA GLY A 35 1.59 -11.79 1.47
C GLY A 35 1.91 -10.72 0.43
N VAL A 36 3.07 -10.79 -0.23
CA VAL A 36 3.46 -9.93 -1.36
C VAL A 36 3.47 -10.77 -2.63
N ASP A 37 2.50 -10.54 -3.50
CA ASP A 37 2.24 -11.31 -4.72
C ASP A 37 2.63 -10.57 -6.00
N VAL A 38 3.53 -9.59 -5.88
CA VAL A 38 4.15 -8.86 -7.00
C VAL A 38 5.66 -8.82 -6.83
N MET A 39 6.43 -8.83 -7.95
CA MET A 39 7.87 -8.62 -7.92
C MET A 39 8.38 -7.97 -9.21
N GLU A 40 9.33 -7.04 -9.07
CA GLU A 40 10.07 -6.39 -10.16
C GLU A 40 11.46 -7.04 -10.25
N ILE A 41 11.68 -7.96 -11.21
CA ILE A 41 13.01 -8.53 -11.47
C ILE A 41 13.80 -7.56 -12.34
N THR A 42 14.97 -7.13 -11.85
CA THR A 42 15.74 -6.08 -12.52
C THR A 42 16.66 -6.64 -13.59
N PHE A 43 16.72 -5.99 -14.77
CA PHE A 43 17.65 -6.29 -15.86
C PHE A 43 19.07 -5.77 -15.59
N ARG A 44 19.54 -5.99 -14.34
CA ARG A 44 20.91 -5.66 -13.90
C ARG A 44 21.87 -6.85 -14.02
N THR A 45 21.35 -8.04 -14.27
CA THR A 45 22.11 -9.29 -14.35
C THR A 45 21.71 -10.07 -15.60
N ALA A 46 22.56 -10.99 -16.03
CA ALA A 46 22.25 -11.87 -17.14
C ALA A 46 21.13 -12.87 -16.83
N ALA A 47 20.86 -13.16 -15.55
CA ALA A 47 19.84 -14.10 -15.12
C ALA A 47 18.40 -13.53 -15.23
N ALA A 48 18.23 -12.23 -15.47
CA ALA A 48 16.93 -11.56 -15.36
C ALA A 48 15.83 -12.16 -16.25
N ALA A 49 16.09 -12.32 -17.54
CA ALA A 49 15.12 -12.82 -18.51
C ALA A 49 14.65 -14.24 -18.17
N ASP A 50 15.59 -15.14 -17.88
CA ASP A 50 15.29 -16.53 -17.54
C ASP A 50 14.61 -16.65 -16.18
N SER A 51 14.95 -15.77 -15.22
CA SER A 51 14.27 -15.68 -13.92
C SER A 51 12.82 -15.27 -14.08
N ILE A 52 12.52 -14.28 -14.94
CA ILE A 52 11.13 -13.90 -15.25
C ILE A 52 10.37 -15.08 -15.85
N ARG A 53 10.99 -15.79 -16.80
CA ARG A 53 10.37 -16.96 -17.45
C ARG A 53 10.04 -18.05 -16.43
N ALA A 54 10.98 -18.35 -15.53
CA ALA A 54 10.77 -19.35 -14.49
C ALA A 54 9.65 -18.97 -13.53
N VAL A 55 9.63 -17.73 -13.02
CA VAL A 55 8.57 -17.25 -12.14
C VAL A 55 7.21 -17.23 -12.85
N ALA A 56 7.15 -16.75 -14.09
CA ALA A 56 5.90 -16.70 -14.86
C ALA A 56 5.31 -18.09 -15.10
N ALA A 57 6.15 -19.12 -15.28
CA ALA A 57 5.74 -20.50 -15.51
C ALA A 57 5.35 -21.24 -14.22
N GLU A 58 6.08 -21.04 -13.12
CA GLU A 58 5.96 -21.87 -11.93
C GLU A 58 5.24 -21.19 -10.74
N CYS A 59 5.01 -19.88 -10.80
CA CYS A 59 4.38 -19.12 -9.73
C CYS A 59 3.14 -18.35 -10.24
N PRO A 60 2.02 -19.01 -10.52
CA PRO A 60 0.84 -18.37 -11.12
C PRO A 60 0.22 -17.27 -10.23
N ASP A 61 0.44 -17.33 -8.93
CA ASP A 61 -0.03 -16.31 -7.98
C ASP A 61 0.84 -15.05 -7.98
N MET A 62 2.08 -15.13 -8.51
CA MET A 62 3.01 -14.00 -8.57
C MET A 62 2.81 -13.16 -9.82
N LEU A 63 2.57 -11.87 -9.66
CA LEU A 63 2.63 -10.89 -10.73
C LEU A 63 4.09 -10.49 -10.94
N VAL A 64 4.76 -11.10 -11.91
CA VAL A 64 6.15 -10.76 -12.23
C VAL A 64 6.21 -9.63 -13.27
N GLY A 65 7.08 -8.66 -13.03
CA GLY A 65 7.43 -7.60 -13.96
C GLY A 65 8.93 -7.44 -14.10
N ALA A 66 9.34 -6.62 -15.05
CA ALA A 66 10.74 -6.33 -15.33
C ALA A 66 11.08 -4.89 -14.92
N GLY A 67 12.19 -4.73 -14.20
CA GLY A 67 12.74 -3.44 -13.81
C GLY A 67 14.10 -3.15 -14.42
N THR A 68 14.53 -1.91 -14.31
CA THR A 68 15.79 -1.42 -14.89
C THR A 68 15.83 -1.64 -16.42
N ILE A 69 14.68 -1.51 -17.07
CA ILE A 69 14.57 -1.54 -18.53
C ILE A 69 15.08 -0.20 -19.07
N VAL A 70 16.09 -0.23 -19.91
CA VAL A 70 16.77 0.97 -20.44
C VAL A 70 16.75 1.08 -21.96
N ASN A 71 16.10 0.15 -22.64
CA ASN A 71 15.87 0.20 -24.09
C ASN A 71 14.73 -0.73 -24.51
N LEU A 72 14.27 -0.58 -25.75
CA LEU A 72 13.15 -1.31 -26.31
C LEU A 72 13.41 -2.81 -26.45
N ASP A 73 14.64 -3.22 -26.76
CA ASP A 73 14.98 -4.65 -26.92
C ASP A 73 14.83 -5.41 -25.58
N GLN A 74 15.33 -4.81 -24.49
CA GLN A 74 15.12 -5.37 -23.15
C GLN A 74 13.63 -5.43 -22.79
N CYS A 75 12.86 -4.39 -23.14
CA CYS A 75 11.42 -4.37 -22.90
C CYS A 75 10.71 -5.54 -23.59
N LYS A 76 10.95 -5.72 -24.88
CA LYS A 76 10.37 -6.80 -25.67
C LYS A 76 10.76 -8.18 -25.12
N LEU A 77 12.04 -8.38 -24.86
CA LEU A 77 12.54 -9.63 -24.26
C LEU A 77 11.88 -9.93 -22.92
N ALA A 78 11.73 -8.93 -22.06
CA ALA A 78 11.08 -9.09 -20.75
C ALA A 78 9.61 -9.55 -20.91
N VAL A 79 8.87 -8.93 -21.82
CA VAL A 79 7.47 -9.30 -22.11
C VAL A 79 7.36 -10.68 -22.71
N GLU A 80 8.24 -11.05 -23.65
CA GLU A 80 8.34 -12.40 -24.22
C GLU A 80 8.62 -13.47 -23.15
N CYS A 81 9.41 -13.12 -22.13
CA CYS A 81 9.67 -13.99 -20.98
C CYS A 81 8.51 -14.06 -19.98
N GLY A 82 7.45 -13.25 -20.16
CA GLY A 82 6.24 -13.31 -19.35
C GLY A 82 6.04 -12.16 -18.37
N ALA A 83 6.90 -11.11 -18.39
CA ALA A 83 6.69 -9.91 -17.60
C ALA A 83 5.35 -9.26 -17.93
N LYS A 84 4.58 -8.90 -16.89
CA LYS A 84 3.25 -8.29 -17.01
C LYS A 84 3.27 -6.78 -16.82
N PHE A 85 4.36 -6.23 -16.33
CA PHE A 85 4.58 -4.79 -16.23
C PHE A 85 6.06 -4.47 -16.41
N ILE A 86 6.32 -3.25 -16.86
CA ILE A 86 7.65 -2.72 -17.15
C ILE A 86 7.93 -1.53 -16.25
N VAL A 87 9.14 -1.48 -15.70
CA VAL A 87 9.63 -0.37 -14.89
C VAL A 87 11.01 0.05 -15.40
N SER A 88 11.19 1.34 -15.66
CA SER A 88 12.46 1.90 -16.10
C SER A 88 13.02 2.89 -15.06
N PRO A 89 14.35 3.11 -15.02
CA PRO A 89 14.95 4.08 -14.10
C PRO A 89 14.69 5.54 -14.52
N GLY A 90 14.44 5.78 -15.79
CA GLY A 90 14.13 7.07 -16.40
C GLY A 90 13.01 6.93 -17.41
N PHE A 91 12.65 8.06 -18.04
CA PHE A 91 11.65 8.09 -19.11
C PHE A 91 12.35 7.84 -20.46
N ASP A 92 11.88 6.82 -21.17
CA ASP A 92 12.26 6.50 -22.55
C ASP A 92 10.98 6.45 -23.39
N GLU A 93 10.89 7.31 -24.42
CA GLU A 93 9.68 7.49 -25.22
C GLU A 93 9.36 6.23 -26.03
N GLU A 94 10.36 5.55 -26.60
CA GLU A 94 10.15 4.33 -27.40
C GLU A 94 9.62 3.19 -26.55
N VAL A 95 10.21 2.98 -25.38
CA VAL A 95 9.76 1.94 -24.41
C VAL A 95 8.34 2.22 -23.97
N VAL A 96 8.03 3.47 -23.57
CA VAL A 96 6.70 3.83 -23.07
C VAL A 96 5.65 3.73 -24.18
N ALA A 97 5.93 4.26 -25.39
CA ALA A 97 5.02 4.18 -26.52
C ALA A 97 4.71 2.72 -26.88
N TRP A 98 5.74 1.90 -26.99
CA TRP A 98 5.55 0.47 -27.28
C TRP A 98 4.72 -0.25 -26.21
N CYS A 99 4.97 0.02 -24.94
CA CYS A 99 4.17 -0.55 -23.85
C CYS A 99 2.69 -0.17 -23.97
N VAL A 100 2.40 1.13 -24.21
CA VAL A 100 1.02 1.63 -24.35
C VAL A 100 0.32 0.99 -25.56
N GLU A 101 0.99 0.93 -26.72
CA GLU A 101 0.46 0.32 -27.96
C GLU A 101 0.15 -1.17 -27.80
N ASN A 102 0.93 -1.87 -26.97
CA ASN A 102 0.76 -3.31 -26.73
C ASN A 102 -0.04 -3.64 -25.46
N GLY A 103 -0.61 -2.62 -24.78
CA GLY A 103 -1.42 -2.82 -23.57
C GLY A 103 -0.63 -3.33 -22.37
N ILE A 104 0.69 -3.11 -22.34
CA ILE A 104 1.57 -3.49 -21.23
C ILE A 104 1.63 -2.36 -20.20
N ALA A 105 1.35 -2.66 -18.94
CA ALA A 105 1.49 -1.70 -17.86
C ALA A 105 2.93 -1.21 -17.74
N CYS A 106 3.14 0.12 -17.68
CA CYS A 106 4.47 0.71 -17.65
C CYS A 106 4.55 1.82 -16.60
N CYS A 107 5.63 1.83 -15.82
CA CYS A 107 5.92 2.86 -14.81
C CYS A 107 7.34 3.40 -15.03
N PRO A 108 7.52 4.37 -15.94
CA PRO A 108 8.83 4.99 -16.19
C PRO A 108 9.27 5.87 -15.01
N GLY A 109 10.58 5.99 -14.80
CA GLY A 109 11.16 6.91 -13.83
C GLY A 109 10.96 8.36 -14.29
N CYS A 110 10.26 9.17 -13.47
CA CYS A 110 10.03 10.59 -13.72
C CYS A 110 10.18 11.37 -12.41
N VAL A 111 11.09 12.32 -12.38
CA VAL A 111 11.37 13.15 -11.19
C VAL A 111 11.22 14.65 -11.48
N THR A 112 11.05 15.03 -12.72
CA THR A 112 10.86 16.41 -13.16
C THR A 112 9.47 16.63 -13.78
N PRO A 113 8.94 17.87 -13.76
CA PRO A 113 7.70 18.21 -14.46
C PRO A 113 7.71 17.83 -15.94
N THR A 114 8.84 18.00 -16.63
CA THR A 114 8.98 17.71 -18.07
C THR A 114 8.79 16.21 -18.35
N GLU A 115 9.42 15.35 -17.56
CA GLU A 115 9.26 13.89 -17.70
C GLU A 115 7.83 13.44 -17.40
N ILE A 116 7.20 14.01 -16.35
CA ILE A 116 5.80 13.72 -16.02
C ILE A 116 4.86 14.18 -17.14
N MET A 117 5.11 15.34 -17.75
CA MET A 117 4.34 15.80 -18.92
C MET A 117 4.49 14.84 -20.10
N ALA A 118 5.68 14.34 -20.38
CA ALA A 118 5.94 13.38 -21.45
C ALA A 118 5.19 12.05 -21.19
N ALA A 119 5.28 11.51 -19.98
CA ALA A 119 4.54 10.32 -19.57
C ALA A 119 3.01 10.52 -19.72
N LYS A 120 2.49 11.66 -19.25
CA LYS A 120 1.06 11.99 -19.35
C LYS A 120 0.58 12.15 -20.79
N LYS A 121 1.41 12.71 -21.68
CA LYS A 121 1.12 12.85 -23.12
C LYS A 121 0.90 11.48 -23.77
N LEU A 122 1.62 10.44 -23.35
CA LEU A 122 1.45 9.06 -23.79
C LEU A 122 0.34 8.29 -23.06
N GLY A 123 -0.46 8.97 -22.22
CA GLY A 123 -1.62 8.39 -21.55
C GLY A 123 -1.32 7.73 -20.20
N LEU A 124 -0.11 7.82 -19.66
CA LEU A 124 0.22 7.27 -18.37
C LEU A 124 -0.37 8.12 -17.23
N ASN A 125 -0.85 7.45 -16.19
CA ASN A 125 -1.35 8.06 -14.97
C ASN A 125 -0.58 7.62 -13.72
N CYS A 126 0.49 6.84 -13.89
CA CYS A 126 1.37 6.40 -12.83
C CYS A 126 2.82 6.38 -13.30
N VAL A 127 3.72 6.91 -12.48
CA VAL A 127 5.17 6.94 -12.77
C VAL A 127 5.96 6.48 -11.55
N LYS A 128 7.14 5.92 -11.77
CA LYS A 128 8.13 5.66 -10.72
C LYS A 128 8.83 6.98 -10.36
N PHE A 129 9.05 7.21 -9.07
CA PHE A 129 9.84 8.33 -8.58
C PHE A 129 11.12 7.79 -7.94
N PHE A 130 12.26 7.92 -8.64
CA PHE A 130 13.52 7.24 -8.28
C PHE A 130 14.76 8.09 -8.59
N PRO A 131 15.78 8.09 -7.71
CA PRO A 131 15.77 7.63 -6.33
C PRO A 131 15.03 8.61 -5.38
N ALA A 132 13.96 8.13 -4.72
CA ALA A 132 12.99 9.01 -4.07
C ALA A 132 13.60 9.87 -2.95
N ASN A 133 14.41 9.29 -2.07
CA ASN A 133 15.04 10.02 -0.96
C ASN A 133 16.00 11.12 -1.42
N VAL A 134 16.70 10.91 -2.55
CA VAL A 134 17.66 11.89 -3.11
C VAL A 134 16.93 13.08 -3.72
N TYR A 135 15.80 12.83 -4.38
CA TYR A 135 14.99 13.87 -5.04
C TYR A 135 13.92 14.51 -4.12
N GLY A 136 14.07 14.40 -2.80
CA GLY A 136 13.24 15.11 -1.83
C GLY A 136 12.00 14.33 -1.35
N GLY A 137 11.90 13.04 -1.70
CA GLY A 137 10.95 12.09 -1.13
C GLY A 137 9.49 12.52 -1.26
N LEU A 138 8.73 12.27 -0.20
CA LEU A 138 7.29 12.55 -0.17
C LEU A 138 6.97 14.05 -0.33
N LYS A 139 7.85 14.93 0.14
CA LYS A 139 7.66 16.39 0.00
C LYS A 139 7.69 16.80 -1.49
N ALA A 140 8.66 16.30 -2.26
CA ALA A 140 8.76 16.58 -3.70
C ALA A 140 7.56 15.98 -4.47
N ILE A 141 7.17 14.73 -4.15
CA ILE A 141 6.01 14.09 -4.78
C ILE A 141 4.73 14.88 -4.53
N LYS A 142 4.47 15.36 -3.31
CA LYS A 142 3.32 16.21 -2.99
C LYS A 142 3.33 17.52 -3.78
N ALA A 143 4.49 18.17 -3.93
CA ALA A 143 4.62 19.38 -4.74
C ALA A 143 4.35 19.13 -6.22
N LEU A 144 4.90 18.04 -6.78
CA LEU A 144 4.67 17.63 -8.17
C LEU A 144 3.22 17.24 -8.43
N SER A 145 2.54 16.62 -7.48
CA SER A 145 1.14 16.19 -7.66
C SER A 145 0.15 17.36 -7.80
N GLY A 146 0.50 18.55 -7.33
CA GLY A 146 -0.35 19.73 -7.45
C GLY A 146 -0.75 20.06 -8.90
N PRO A 147 0.21 20.33 -9.80
CA PRO A 147 -0.10 20.62 -11.22
C PRO A 147 -0.51 19.36 -12.01
N PHE A 148 -0.17 18.16 -11.56
CA PHE A 148 -0.45 16.90 -12.27
C PHE A 148 -1.60 16.12 -11.64
N VAL A 149 -2.78 16.71 -11.64
CA VAL A 149 -4.01 16.10 -11.10
C VAL A 149 -4.24 14.72 -11.73
N GLY A 150 -4.49 13.72 -10.88
CA GLY A 150 -4.71 12.33 -11.28
C GLY A 150 -3.45 11.50 -11.48
N MET A 151 -2.26 12.10 -11.47
CA MET A 151 -1.00 11.37 -11.52
C MET A 151 -0.74 10.66 -10.19
N LYS A 152 -0.34 9.40 -10.27
CA LYS A 152 0.11 8.57 -9.15
C LYS A 152 1.61 8.31 -9.21
N PHE A 153 2.19 7.99 -8.07
CA PHE A 153 3.63 7.79 -7.96
C PHE A 153 3.95 6.46 -7.26
N ILE A 154 5.04 5.81 -7.72
CA ILE A 154 5.67 4.67 -7.06
C ILE A 154 7.07 5.13 -6.61
N PRO A 155 7.19 5.73 -5.40
CA PRO A 155 8.48 6.09 -4.85
C PRO A 155 9.34 4.84 -4.63
N THR A 156 10.58 4.91 -5.08
CA THR A 156 11.58 3.84 -4.97
C THR A 156 12.91 4.44 -4.53
N GLY A 157 13.57 3.81 -3.55
CA GLY A 157 14.81 4.30 -2.95
C GLY A 157 14.56 5.15 -1.69
N GLY A 158 15.11 4.66 -0.57
CA GLY A 158 14.94 5.26 0.75
C GLY A 158 13.60 4.97 1.44
N VAL A 159 12.77 4.09 0.85
CA VAL A 159 11.60 3.53 1.54
C VAL A 159 12.02 2.32 2.35
N SER A 160 11.45 2.19 3.54
CA SER A 160 11.71 1.11 4.49
C SER A 160 10.45 0.76 5.29
N THR A 161 10.53 -0.25 6.14
CA THR A 161 9.42 -0.65 7.03
C THR A 161 9.02 0.49 7.98
N GLU A 162 9.97 1.33 8.40
CA GLU A 162 9.74 2.41 9.36
C GLU A 162 8.96 3.58 8.75
N ASN A 163 9.12 3.85 7.45
CA ASN A 163 8.53 5.03 6.80
C ASN A 163 7.43 4.72 5.77
N ILE A 164 7.22 3.45 5.42
CA ILE A 164 6.22 3.07 4.40
C ILE A 164 4.82 3.58 4.72
N GLY A 165 4.45 3.64 6.00
CA GLY A 165 3.14 4.11 6.45
C GLY A 165 2.82 5.53 5.98
N GLU A 166 3.78 6.45 6.01
CA GLU A 166 3.60 7.84 5.55
C GLU A 166 3.36 7.91 4.04
N PHE A 167 4.06 7.07 3.27
CA PHE A 167 3.84 6.99 1.83
C PHE A 167 2.44 6.46 1.52
N ILE A 168 2.06 5.32 2.10
CA ILE A 168 0.77 4.67 1.81
C ILE A 168 -0.43 5.51 2.28
N ALA A 169 -0.30 6.26 3.37
CA ALA A 169 -1.33 7.19 3.80
C ALA A 169 -1.53 8.38 2.84
N THR A 170 -0.57 8.63 1.93
CA THR A 170 -0.62 9.76 1.01
C THR A 170 -1.37 9.40 -0.28
N PRO A 171 -2.48 10.09 -0.63
CA PRO A 171 -3.40 9.68 -1.70
C PRO A 171 -2.80 9.53 -3.10
N VAL A 172 -1.71 10.24 -3.38
CA VAL A 172 -1.04 10.22 -4.71
C VAL A 172 -0.04 9.06 -4.84
N ILE A 173 0.23 8.33 -3.77
CA ILE A 173 1.07 7.13 -3.82
C ILE A 173 0.22 5.95 -4.28
N HIS A 174 0.71 5.25 -5.29
CA HIS A 174 0.08 4.07 -5.86
C HIS A 174 0.54 2.78 -5.17
N ALA A 175 1.83 2.66 -4.99
CA ALA A 175 2.55 1.63 -4.26
C ALA A 175 3.94 2.19 -3.91
N VAL A 176 4.79 1.45 -3.22
CA VAL A 176 6.19 1.81 -3.01
C VAL A 176 7.11 0.73 -3.58
N GLY A 177 8.24 1.13 -4.14
CA GLY A 177 9.26 0.20 -4.62
C GLY A 177 10.44 0.10 -3.66
N GLY A 178 10.99 -1.09 -3.48
CA GLY A 178 12.19 -1.22 -2.67
C GLY A 178 12.73 -2.65 -2.56
N SER A 179 14.02 -2.74 -2.23
CA SER A 179 14.73 -4.01 -2.09
C SER A 179 14.89 -4.50 -0.65
N TRP A 180 14.43 -3.72 0.34
CA TRP A 180 14.59 -4.09 1.76
C TRP A 180 13.82 -5.34 2.16
N VAL A 181 12.75 -5.70 1.43
CA VAL A 181 11.96 -6.91 1.66
C VAL A 181 12.58 -8.18 1.06
N CYS A 182 13.57 -7.99 0.19
CA CYS A 182 14.31 -9.08 -0.49
C CYS A 182 15.79 -8.70 -0.68
N PRO A 183 16.55 -8.49 0.41
CA PRO A 183 17.95 -8.12 0.30
C PRO A 183 18.74 -9.15 -0.51
N LYS A 184 19.60 -8.69 -1.41
CA LYS A 184 20.43 -9.56 -2.27
C LYS A 184 21.20 -10.61 -1.46
N ALA A 185 21.79 -10.21 -0.33
CA ALA A 185 22.52 -11.12 0.55
C ALA A 185 21.64 -12.24 1.13
N ASP A 186 20.37 -11.98 1.40
CA ASP A 186 19.44 -12.99 1.91
C ASP A 186 18.99 -13.95 0.79
N ILE A 187 18.85 -13.46 -0.45
CA ILE A 187 18.60 -14.31 -1.62
C ILE A 187 19.78 -15.25 -1.85
N GLU A 188 21.00 -14.71 -1.92
CA GLU A 188 22.24 -15.50 -2.13
C GLU A 188 22.49 -16.52 -1.02
N ALA A 189 22.04 -16.21 0.21
CA ALA A 189 22.14 -17.13 1.36
C ALA A 189 20.94 -18.09 1.47
N ASN A 190 19.99 -18.07 0.55
CA ASN A 190 18.75 -18.85 0.58
C ASN A 190 17.91 -18.64 1.87
N ASN A 191 17.93 -17.44 2.45
CA ASN A 191 17.21 -17.08 3.66
C ASN A 191 15.71 -16.82 3.40
N TRP A 192 15.00 -17.80 2.85
CA TRP A 192 13.61 -17.65 2.39
C TRP A 192 12.63 -17.30 3.51
N GLU A 193 12.83 -17.88 4.69
CA GLU A 193 12.00 -17.56 5.87
C GLU A 193 12.15 -16.10 6.29
N LYS A 194 13.37 -15.54 6.20
CA LYS A 194 13.64 -14.14 6.49
C LYS A 194 12.95 -13.22 5.46
N ILE A 195 13.02 -13.57 4.17
CA ILE A 195 12.32 -12.83 3.10
C ILE A 195 10.82 -12.85 3.33
N THR A 196 10.25 -14.01 3.67
CA THR A 196 8.83 -14.14 4.05
C THR A 196 8.46 -13.20 5.20
N LYS A 197 9.29 -13.18 6.26
CA LYS A 197 9.08 -12.29 7.41
C LYS A 197 9.16 -10.81 7.01
N LEU A 198 10.17 -10.41 6.25
CA LEU A 198 10.35 -9.02 5.79
C LEU A 198 9.17 -8.54 4.95
N CYS A 199 8.64 -9.38 4.06
CA CYS A 199 7.45 -9.08 3.28
C CYS A 199 6.21 -8.90 4.17
N LYS A 200 6.00 -9.79 5.14
CA LYS A 200 4.91 -9.71 6.11
C LYS A 200 5.00 -8.44 6.95
N ASP A 201 6.18 -8.13 7.48
CA ASP A 201 6.42 -6.94 8.31
C ASP A 201 6.17 -5.65 7.51
N ALA A 202 6.66 -5.57 6.27
CA ALA A 202 6.43 -4.43 5.38
C ALA A 202 4.94 -4.23 5.06
N ARG A 203 4.21 -5.33 4.81
CA ARG A 203 2.76 -5.27 4.57
C ARG A 203 1.99 -4.81 5.79
N MET A 204 2.33 -5.29 6.98
CA MET A 204 1.71 -4.84 8.23
C MET A 204 2.02 -3.37 8.53
N ALA A 205 3.24 -2.92 8.27
CA ALA A 205 3.61 -1.50 8.39
C ALA A 205 2.87 -0.61 7.37
N ALA A 206 2.66 -1.11 6.13
CA ALA A 206 1.85 -0.42 5.13
C ALA A 206 0.40 -0.25 5.57
N LEU A 207 -0.20 -1.26 6.22
CA LEU A 207 -1.55 -1.18 6.79
C LEU A 207 -1.60 -0.25 7.99
N GLY A 208 -0.59 -0.30 8.88
CA GLY A 208 -0.43 0.59 10.03
C GLY A 208 -1.62 0.58 10.97
N PHE A 209 -2.15 -0.60 11.29
CA PHE A 209 -3.27 -0.73 12.22
C PHE A 209 -2.87 -0.28 13.63
N GLU A 210 -3.69 0.61 14.21
CA GLU A 210 -3.56 1.07 15.58
C GLU A 210 -4.93 1.37 16.18
N VAL A 211 -5.08 1.18 17.50
CA VAL A 211 -6.31 1.59 18.20
C VAL A 211 -6.38 3.13 18.20
N ALA A 212 -7.47 3.66 17.65
CA ALA A 212 -7.73 5.09 17.60
C ALA A 212 -8.45 5.59 18.84
N HIS A 213 -9.57 4.92 19.21
CA HIS A 213 -10.35 5.18 20.40
C HIS A 213 -11.25 4.00 20.75
N VAL A 214 -11.76 4.02 21.97
CA VAL A 214 -12.85 3.15 22.43
C VAL A 214 -14.09 4.01 22.56
N GLY A 215 -15.21 3.53 22.00
CA GLY A 215 -16.52 4.18 22.10
C GLY A 215 -17.38 3.50 23.16
N ILE A 216 -17.98 4.30 24.04
CA ILE A 216 -18.90 3.86 25.09
C ILE A 216 -20.31 4.31 24.69
N ASN A 217 -21.25 3.38 24.66
CA ASN A 217 -22.66 3.70 24.40
C ASN A 217 -23.34 4.19 25.68
N CYS A 218 -24.06 5.33 25.60
CA CYS A 218 -24.94 5.82 26.65
C CYS A 218 -26.38 5.94 26.12
N ALA A 219 -27.33 6.02 27.02
CA ALA A 219 -28.74 6.12 26.65
C ALA A 219 -29.06 7.50 26.03
N ASP A 220 -28.43 8.55 26.56
CA ASP A 220 -28.67 9.94 26.12
C ASP A 220 -27.43 10.84 26.33
N GLY A 221 -27.58 12.13 26.03
CA GLY A 221 -26.51 13.11 26.17
C GLY A 221 -26.19 13.50 27.61
N GLU A 222 -27.13 13.35 28.54
CA GLU A 222 -26.91 13.65 29.96
C GLU A 222 -26.03 12.56 30.59
N GLU A 223 -26.34 11.29 30.34
CA GLU A 223 -25.50 10.15 30.75
C GLU A 223 -24.12 10.24 30.12
N ALA A 224 -24.05 10.54 28.83
CA ALA A 224 -22.78 10.69 28.12
C ALA A 224 -21.89 11.79 28.70
N MET A 225 -22.48 12.92 29.09
CA MET A 225 -21.73 14.00 29.75
C MET A 225 -21.25 13.57 31.15
N ALA A 226 -22.09 12.89 31.91
CA ALA A 226 -21.72 12.38 33.24
C ALA A 226 -20.56 11.40 33.16
N VAL A 227 -20.56 10.48 32.18
CA VAL A 227 -19.45 9.54 31.93
C VAL A 227 -18.18 10.28 31.50
N ALA A 228 -18.28 11.24 30.57
CA ALA A 228 -17.12 12.01 30.13
C ALA A 228 -16.53 12.83 31.29
N GLN A 229 -17.38 13.37 32.18
CA GLN A 229 -16.93 14.11 33.36
C GLN A 229 -16.16 13.19 34.33
N GLN A 230 -16.58 11.92 34.54
CA GLN A 230 -15.83 10.97 35.37
C GLN A 230 -14.40 10.75 34.85
N PHE A 231 -14.21 10.64 33.54
CA PHE A 231 -12.88 10.55 32.93
C PHE A 231 -12.06 11.84 33.13
N SER A 232 -12.72 12.99 33.05
CA SER A 232 -12.08 14.28 33.32
C SER A 232 -11.64 14.40 34.76
N ASP A 233 -12.52 14.08 35.74
CA ASP A 233 -12.25 14.19 37.14
C ASP A 233 -11.16 13.20 37.62
N ALA A 234 -11.18 11.97 37.12
CA ALA A 234 -10.24 10.93 37.51
C ALA A 234 -8.85 11.08 36.86
N PHE A 235 -8.78 11.53 35.60
CA PHE A 235 -7.55 11.50 34.80
C PHE A 235 -7.15 12.85 34.22
N GLY A 236 -7.93 13.90 34.44
CA GLY A 236 -7.67 15.24 33.89
C GLY A 236 -7.89 15.31 32.37
N PHE A 237 -8.70 14.42 31.78
CA PHE A 237 -8.95 14.42 30.35
C PHE A 237 -9.80 15.62 29.94
N GLY A 238 -9.37 16.33 28.90
CA GLY A 238 -10.15 17.42 28.32
C GLY A 238 -11.41 16.91 27.63
N ILE A 239 -12.56 17.55 27.95
CA ILE A 239 -13.85 17.21 27.33
C ILE A 239 -14.04 18.03 26.06
N LYS A 240 -14.42 17.35 24.96
CA LYS A 240 -14.83 17.99 23.72
C LYS A 240 -16.25 17.49 23.36
N ASP A 241 -17.23 18.33 23.57
CA ASP A 241 -18.61 18.04 23.26
C ASP A 241 -18.88 18.21 21.76
N GLY A 242 -19.40 17.15 21.12
CA GLY A 242 -19.81 17.09 19.72
C GLY A 242 -21.30 16.83 19.59
N ASN A 243 -21.79 16.74 18.34
CA ASN A 243 -23.21 16.56 18.09
C ASN A 243 -23.74 15.20 18.55
N SER A 244 -23.07 14.10 18.17
CA SER A 244 -23.49 12.71 18.43
C SER A 244 -22.70 12.02 19.54
N SER A 245 -21.57 12.61 19.97
CA SER A 245 -20.69 12.02 20.95
C SER A 245 -19.87 13.09 21.67
N ILE A 246 -19.31 12.71 22.81
CA ILE A 246 -18.42 13.52 23.65
C ILE A 246 -17.08 12.81 23.70
N PHE A 247 -15.97 13.50 23.38
CA PHE A 247 -14.64 12.95 23.56
C PHE A 247 -14.07 13.36 24.91
N ALA A 248 -13.68 12.37 25.73
CA ALA A 248 -12.82 12.56 26.88
C ALA A 248 -11.39 12.20 26.45
N SER A 249 -10.58 13.17 26.14
CA SER A 249 -9.32 13.05 25.37
C SER A 249 -9.55 12.52 23.94
N ASN A 250 -8.48 12.12 23.24
CA ASN A 250 -8.59 11.53 21.90
C ASN A 250 -8.87 10.01 21.91
N GLY A 251 -8.81 9.37 23.06
CA GLY A 251 -8.86 7.90 23.18
C GLY A 251 -10.20 7.34 23.67
N VAL A 252 -11.11 8.18 24.20
CA VAL A 252 -12.41 7.77 24.69
C VAL A 252 -13.50 8.61 24.02
N GLU A 253 -14.38 7.96 23.28
CA GLU A 253 -15.59 8.55 22.70
C GLU A 253 -16.81 8.06 23.45
N VAL A 254 -17.61 8.97 24.01
CA VAL A 254 -18.85 8.65 24.72
C VAL A 254 -20.02 9.05 23.85
N LEU A 255 -20.80 8.09 23.36
CA LEU A 255 -21.92 8.34 22.45
C LEU A 255 -23.16 8.80 23.23
N LYS A 256 -23.87 9.78 22.65
CA LYS A 256 -25.10 10.36 23.22
C LYS A 256 -26.37 9.53 22.95
N SER A 257 -26.20 8.33 22.38
CA SER A 257 -27.27 7.35 22.13
C SER A 257 -26.66 5.98 21.93
N MET A 258 -27.47 4.95 22.15
CA MET A 258 -27.09 3.58 21.81
C MET A 258 -26.79 3.43 20.32
N TYR A 259 -25.64 2.79 19.99
CA TYR A 259 -25.22 2.49 18.63
C TYR A 259 -24.70 1.06 18.54
N LEU A 260 -24.00 0.72 17.44
CA LEU A 260 -23.49 -0.63 17.20
C LEU A 260 -22.57 -1.12 18.33
N GLY A 261 -22.60 -2.44 18.56
CA GLY A 261 -21.81 -3.13 19.58
C GLY A 261 -22.48 -3.13 20.95
N LYS A 262 -22.60 -4.33 21.53
CA LYS A 262 -23.18 -4.50 22.87
C LYS A 262 -22.45 -3.67 23.94
N ASN A 263 -21.11 -3.61 23.86
CA ASN A 263 -20.27 -2.88 24.79
C ASN A 263 -19.82 -1.50 24.24
N GLY A 264 -20.31 -1.08 23.08
CA GLY A 264 -19.81 0.07 22.35
C GLY A 264 -18.92 -0.34 21.17
N HIS A 265 -17.94 0.49 20.79
CA HIS A 265 -17.10 0.22 19.63
C HIS A 265 -15.61 0.41 19.89
N ILE A 266 -14.79 -0.21 19.03
CA ILE A 266 -13.36 0.01 18.97
C ILE A 266 -13.01 0.52 17.57
N ALA A 267 -12.43 1.71 17.51
CA ALA A 267 -11.94 2.30 16.27
C ALA A 267 -10.49 1.86 16.00
N ILE A 268 -10.25 1.29 14.84
CA ILE A 268 -8.92 0.91 14.36
C ILE A 268 -8.52 1.85 13.23
N ARG A 269 -7.50 2.65 13.44
CA ARG A 269 -6.92 3.50 12.41
C ARG A 269 -6.05 2.69 11.47
N THR A 270 -6.08 3.00 10.18
CA THR A 270 -5.21 2.40 9.16
C THR A 270 -4.69 3.44 8.18
N ASN A 271 -3.52 3.19 7.59
CA ASN A 271 -2.93 4.04 6.57
C ASN A 271 -3.75 4.02 5.27
N SER A 272 -4.46 2.92 4.98
CA SER A 272 -5.34 2.81 3.81
C SER A 272 -6.45 1.79 4.06
N ILE A 273 -7.70 2.26 4.17
CA ILE A 273 -8.86 1.37 4.26
C ILE A 273 -8.95 0.50 2.99
N ALA A 274 -8.76 1.07 1.81
CA ALA A 274 -8.81 0.32 0.56
C ALA A 274 -7.81 -0.85 0.52
N LEU A 275 -6.63 -0.69 1.14
CA LEU A 275 -5.64 -1.75 1.29
C LEU A 275 -6.03 -2.77 2.38
N ALA A 276 -6.70 -2.30 3.44
CA ALA A 276 -7.09 -3.14 4.57
C ALA A 276 -8.25 -4.10 4.23
N LEU A 277 -9.21 -3.66 3.41
CA LEU A 277 -10.41 -4.44 3.10
C LEU A 277 -10.10 -5.86 2.61
N PRO A 278 -9.31 -6.08 1.53
CA PRO A 278 -9.04 -7.44 1.05
C PRO A 278 -8.21 -8.28 2.04
N VAL A 279 -7.43 -7.64 2.91
CA VAL A 279 -6.66 -8.34 3.94
C VAL A 279 -7.57 -8.87 5.04
N LEU A 280 -8.51 -8.05 5.50
CA LEU A 280 -9.51 -8.44 6.50
C LEU A 280 -10.46 -9.50 5.96
N GLU A 281 -10.92 -9.35 4.73
CA GLU A 281 -11.79 -10.32 4.08
C GLU A 281 -11.12 -11.70 3.95
N LYS A 282 -9.84 -11.74 3.54
CA LYS A 282 -9.04 -12.97 3.51
C LYS A 282 -8.85 -13.58 4.90
N ALA A 283 -8.81 -12.76 5.95
CA ALA A 283 -8.75 -13.20 7.34
C ALA A 283 -10.13 -13.60 7.92
N GLY A 284 -11.20 -13.56 7.13
CA GLY A 284 -12.56 -13.95 7.54
C GLY A 284 -13.39 -12.82 8.16
N PHE A 285 -12.92 -11.58 8.09
CA PHE A 285 -13.64 -10.41 8.62
C PHE A 285 -14.31 -9.64 7.50
N ALA A 286 -15.60 -9.85 7.30
CA ALA A 286 -16.39 -9.12 6.32
C ALA A 286 -16.66 -7.67 6.79
N VAL A 287 -16.68 -6.75 5.82
CA VAL A 287 -16.94 -5.33 6.05
C VAL A 287 -18.39 -5.00 5.68
N ASP A 288 -19.04 -4.15 6.47
CA ASP A 288 -20.37 -3.63 6.21
C ASP A 288 -20.30 -2.31 5.43
N MET A 289 -20.39 -2.41 4.11
CA MET A 289 -20.30 -1.25 3.23
C MET A 289 -21.48 -0.26 3.39
N GLU A 290 -22.59 -0.65 4.00
CA GLU A 290 -23.71 0.25 4.29
C GLU A 290 -23.34 1.28 5.36
N THR A 291 -22.36 0.95 6.21
CA THR A 291 -21.84 1.86 7.24
C THR A 291 -20.74 2.77 6.74
N ALA A 292 -20.35 2.66 5.47
CA ALA A 292 -19.21 3.41 4.93
C ALA A 292 -19.47 4.91 4.91
N LYS A 293 -18.60 5.67 5.56
CA LYS A 293 -18.56 7.14 5.50
C LYS A 293 -17.51 7.57 4.50
N MET A 294 -17.92 8.31 3.48
CA MET A 294 -17.04 8.78 2.41
C MET A 294 -16.48 10.17 2.68
N LYS A 295 -15.24 10.40 2.21
CA LYS A 295 -14.65 11.75 2.10
C LYS A 295 -14.06 11.87 0.70
N GLY A 296 -14.80 12.59 -0.17
CA GLY A 296 -14.57 12.52 -1.63
C GLY A 296 -14.73 11.08 -2.12
N ASP A 297 -13.79 10.58 -2.88
CA ASP A 297 -13.81 9.22 -3.46
C ASP A 297 -13.26 8.14 -2.53
N ARG A 298 -12.87 8.48 -1.28
CA ARG A 298 -12.26 7.55 -0.34
C ARG A 298 -13.19 7.22 0.81
N ILE A 299 -13.15 5.96 1.24
CA ILE A 299 -13.78 5.54 2.49
C ILE A 299 -12.97 6.15 3.64
N ASN A 300 -13.65 6.91 4.51
CA ASN A 300 -13.05 7.52 5.70
C ASN A 300 -13.28 6.70 6.97
N ALA A 301 -14.41 5.98 7.04
CA ALA A 301 -14.73 5.04 8.10
C ALA A 301 -15.63 3.94 7.58
N VAL A 302 -15.54 2.73 8.13
CA VAL A 302 -16.41 1.60 7.79
C VAL A 302 -16.35 0.54 8.90
N TYR A 303 -17.50 -0.04 9.25
CA TYR A 303 -17.60 -1.09 10.27
C TYR A 303 -17.35 -2.48 9.69
N LEU A 304 -16.83 -3.39 10.53
CA LEU A 304 -16.90 -4.83 10.29
C LEU A 304 -18.34 -5.32 10.56
N LYS A 305 -18.76 -6.38 9.85
CA LYS A 305 -20.09 -6.98 10.06
C LYS A 305 -20.22 -7.66 11.42
N ASN A 306 -19.11 -8.25 11.90
CA ASN A 306 -19.11 -9.03 13.13
C ASN A 306 -18.46 -8.24 14.27
N GLU A 307 -19.06 -8.33 15.45
CA GLU A 307 -18.45 -7.84 16.68
C GLU A 307 -17.23 -8.68 17.08
N ILE A 308 -16.27 -8.04 17.74
CA ILE A 308 -15.13 -8.70 18.37
C ILE A 308 -15.22 -8.43 19.88
N GLY A 309 -15.41 -9.47 20.69
CA GLY A 309 -15.56 -9.32 22.13
C GLY A 309 -16.79 -8.50 22.57
N ASN A 310 -17.87 -8.55 21.80
CA ASN A 310 -19.10 -7.74 21.98
C ASN A 310 -18.88 -6.22 21.71
N PHE A 311 -17.78 -5.84 21.06
CA PHE A 311 -17.58 -4.50 20.54
C PHE A 311 -17.80 -4.50 19.01
N ALA A 312 -18.52 -3.52 18.52
CA ALA A 312 -18.46 -3.21 17.11
C ALA A 312 -17.04 -2.68 16.77
N VAL A 313 -16.47 -3.12 15.65
CA VAL A 313 -15.14 -2.65 15.24
C VAL A 313 -15.25 -1.90 13.93
N HIS A 314 -14.65 -0.72 13.86
CA HIS A 314 -14.63 0.03 12.61
C HIS A 314 -13.22 0.50 12.26
N LEU A 315 -12.97 0.59 10.95
CA LEU A 315 -11.75 1.19 10.42
C LEU A 315 -11.91 2.70 10.31
N LEU A 316 -10.81 3.41 10.57
CA LEU A 316 -10.65 4.84 10.31
C LEU A 316 -9.45 5.07 9.39
N GLN A 317 -9.65 5.91 8.36
CA GLN A 317 -8.57 6.35 7.49
C GLN A 317 -7.69 7.37 8.21
N LYS A 318 -6.36 7.19 8.18
CA LYS A 318 -5.39 8.21 8.59
C LYS A 318 -5.34 9.37 7.63
#